data_80bcb4f6f4f2c8fe5e28dba09d18ad7b
#
_entry.id   80bcb4f6f4f2c8fe5e28dba09d18ad7b
#
_cell.length_a   1.000
_cell.length_b   1.000
_cell.length_c   1.000
_cell.angle_alpha   90.00
_cell.angle_beta   90.00
_cell.angle_gamma   90.00
#
_symmetry.space_group_name_H-M   'P 1'
#
loop_
_entity.id
_entity.type
_entity.pdbx_description
1 polymer ?
#
loop_
_entity_poly.entity_id
_entity_poly.type
_entity_poly.pdbx_seq_one_letter_code
_entity_poly.pdbx_strand_id
1 'polypeptide(L)'
;VLRTAARQMNELEYPSREENLVRYLSVRYSMPEELVNRWLEDYGEEITEKMLADFLREKPVTIRCRTYLNSVDKICDSLKSQGVTVEPAPYLPYAKRISGYNHILALDAFIQGKILVQDVSSMLVAEIANPSRGDYVIDMCAAPGGKSLHMGDKMEGFGTVDARDISQYKVNLIEENIQRTGSINVQAKVQDATLFDVESECKADIVLADVPCSGYGVIGKKPEIKYRSTAQKEDELVILQRTILDKA
;
A
#
# COMPACT_ATOMS: atom_id res chain seq x y z
N VAL A 1 15.61 -13.17 -27.98
CA VAL A 1 15.73 -13.67 -26.58
C VAL A 1 14.59 -14.62 -26.24
N LEU A 2 13.29 -14.21 -26.25
CA LEU A 2 12.18 -15.06 -25.84
C LEU A 2 12.01 -16.32 -26.69
N ARG A 3 12.19 -16.23 -28.03
CA ARG A 3 12.12 -17.41 -28.93
C ARG A 3 13.25 -18.40 -28.68
N THR A 4 14.45 -17.92 -28.36
CA THR A 4 15.61 -18.76 -28.04
C THR A 4 15.38 -19.44 -26.68
N ALA A 5 14.95 -18.69 -25.67
CA ALA A 5 14.61 -19.24 -24.37
C ALA A 5 13.54 -20.34 -24.46
N ALA A 6 12.46 -20.10 -25.23
CA ALA A 6 11.40 -21.11 -25.41
C ALA A 6 11.89 -22.39 -26.12
N ARG A 7 12.87 -22.29 -27.04
CA ARG A 7 13.45 -23.46 -27.74
C ARG A 7 14.40 -24.27 -26.84
N GLN A 8 15.10 -23.59 -25.94
CA GLN A 8 16.13 -24.19 -25.08
C GLN A 8 15.61 -24.48 -23.67
N MET A 9 14.32 -24.30 -23.40
CA MET A 9 13.74 -24.52 -22.07
C MET A 9 14.01 -25.91 -21.49
N ASN A 10 14.05 -26.94 -22.36
CA ASN A 10 14.32 -28.31 -21.95
C ASN A 10 15.81 -28.60 -21.73
N GLU A 11 16.71 -27.69 -22.11
CA GLU A 11 18.16 -27.80 -21.95
C GLU A 11 18.65 -27.04 -20.70
N LEU A 12 17.73 -26.31 -20.00
CA LEU A 12 18.08 -25.55 -18.80
C LEU A 12 18.23 -26.48 -17.61
N GLU A 13 19.41 -26.51 -17.04
CA GLU A 13 19.65 -27.14 -15.75
C GLU A 13 19.17 -26.21 -14.62
N TYR A 14 18.20 -26.67 -13.84
CA TYR A 14 17.74 -25.96 -12.67
C TYR A 14 18.56 -26.41 -11.46
N PRO A 15 18.87 -25.46 -10.51
CA PRO A 15 19.57 -25.80 -9.28
C PRO A 15 18.82 -26.90 -8.51
N SER A 16 19.56 -27.89 -7.99
CA SER A 16 19.00 -28.90 -7.08
C SER A 16 18.74 -28.30 -5.70
N ARG A 17 17.62 -28.68 -5.09
CA ARG A 17 17.25 -28.26 -3.73
C ARG A 17 18.24 -28.79 -2.70
N GLU A 18 18.71 -30.02 -2.89
CA GLU A 18 19.61 -30.74 -2.00
C GLU A 18 21.03 -30.16 -2.04
N GLU A 19 21.44 -29.64 -3.21
CA GLU A 19 22.80 -29.08 -3.39
C GLU A 19 22.87 -27.62 -2.91
N ASN A 20 21.87 -26.81 -3.24
CA ASN A 20 21.85 -25.39 -2.86
C ASN A 20 20.43 -24.86 -2.78
N LEU A 21 19.86 -24.91 -1.57
CA LEU A 21 18.51 -24.45 -1.28
C LEU A 21 18.29 -22.97 -1.64
N VAL A 22 19.24 -22.09 -1.31
CA VAL A 22 19.12 -20.64 -1.59
C VAL A 22 18.97 -20.40 -3.08
N ARG A 23 19.87 -20.98 -3.87
CA ARG A 23 19.87 -20.83 -5.32
C ARG A 23 18.65 -21.49 -5.97
N TYR A 24 18.22 -22.66 -5.46
CA TYR A 24 16.99 -23.31 -5.90
C TYR A 24 15.78 -22.41 -5.71
N LEU A 25 15.57 -21.85 -4.51
CA LEU A 25 14.46 -20.98 -4.21
C LEU A 25 14.54 -19.66 -4.99
N SER A 26 15.74 -19.10 -5.13
CA SER A 26 15.99 -17.90 -5.91
C SER A 26 15.54 -18.03 -7.38
N VAL A 27 15.95 -19.12 -8.04
CA VAL A 27 15.58 -19.37 -9.44
C VAL A 27 14.10 -19.72 -9.56
N ARG A 28 13.60 -20.64 -8.71
CA ARG A 28 12.21 -21.10 -8.74
C ARG A 28 11.20 -19.98 -8.57
N TYR A 29 11.47 -19.06 -7.66
CA TYR A 29 10.54 -17.98 -7.29
C TYR A 29 10.99 -16.61 -7.81
N SER A 30 12.02 -16.59 -8.67
CA SER A 30 12.56 -15.34 -9.25
C SER A 30 12.85 -14.28 -8.18
N MET A 31 13.57 -14.65 -7.12
CA MET A 31 13.91 -13.78 -6.00
C MET A 31 15.43 -13.67 -5.84
N PRO A 32 16.02 -12.50 -5.55
CA PRO A 32 17.46 -12.37 -5.27
C PRO A 32 17.92 -13.31 -4.15
N GLU A 33 19.07 -13.96 -4.34
CA GLU A 33 19.63 -14.91 -3.37
C GLU A 33 19.85 -14.29 -1.99
N GLU A 34 20.24 -13.00 -1.96
CA GLU A 34 20.44 -12.25 -0.72
C GLU A 34 19.16 -12.17 0.12
N LEU A 35 18.00 -11.88 -0.52
CA LEU A 35 16.71 -11.85 0.18
C LEU A 35 16.26 -13.24 0.61
N VAL A 36 16.47 -14.24 -0.24
CA VAL A 36 16.14 -15.64 0.09
C VAL A 36 16.94 -16.09 1.30
N ASN A 37 18.26 -15.84 1.32
CA ASN A 37 19.14 -16.21 2.44
C ASN A 37 18.69 -15.57 3.74
N ARG A 38 18.44 -14.24 3.74
CA ARG A 38 17.95 -13.50 4.90
C ARG A 38 16.65 -14.09 5.45
N TRP A 39 15.67 -14.34 4.57
CA TRP A 39 14.38 -14.88 5.01
C TRP A 39 14.45 -16.33 5.49
N LEU A 40 15.40 -17.13 4.95
CA LEU A 40 15.68 -18.46 5.49
C LEU A 40 16.25 -18.39 6.92
N GLU A 41 17.12 -17.41 7.19
CA GLU A 41 17.67 -17.16 8.52
C GLU A 41 16.59 -16.65 9.49
N ASP A 42 15.75 -15.70 9.05
CA ASP A 42 14.74 -15.07 9.90
C ASP A 42 13.51 -15.96 10.17
N TYR A 43 13.04 -16.71 9.17
CA TYR A 43 11.75 -17.40 9.21
C TYR A 43 11.84 -18.91 9.01
N GLY A 44 12.97 -19.43 8.61
CA GLY A 44 13.16 -20.83 8.25
C GLY A 44 12.57 -21.20 6.88
N GLU A 45 12.84 -22.43 6.45
CA GLU A 45 12.58 -22.91 5.09
C GLU A 45 11.09 -22.89 4.73
N GLU A 46 10.24 -23.45 5.61
CA GLU A 46 8.81 -23.62 5.32
C GLU A 46 8.08 -22.29 5.12
N ILE A 47 8.35 -21.31 6.00
CA ILE A 47 7.69 -19.99 5.94
C ILE A 47 8.23 -19.21 4.74
N THR A 48 9.55 -19.24 4.53
CA THR A 48 10.17 -18.56 3.38
C THR A 48 9.61 -19.07 2.07
N GLU A 49 9.52 -20.38 1.86
CA GLU A 49 8.99 -20.93 0.61
C GLU A 49 7.51 -20.58 0.40
N LYS A 50 6.69 -20.59 1.47
CA LYS A 50 5.31 -20.11 1.41
C LYS A 50 5.19 -18.63 1.01
N MET A 51 6.05 -17.77 1.58
CA MET A 51 6.11 -16.35 1.24
C MET A 51 6.48 -16.14 -0.23
N LEU A 52 7.54 -16.82 -0.70
CA LEU A 52 7.99 -16.74 -2.08
C LEU A 52 6.91 -17.20 -3.07
N ALA A 53 6.24 -18.31 -2.78
CA ALA A 53 5.13 -18.80 -3.57
C ALA A 53 3.94 -17.83 -3.62
N ASP A 54 3.64 -17.17 -2.49
CA ASP A 54 2.55 -16.20 -2.39
C ASP A 54 2.81 -14.93 -3.20
N PHE A 55 4.08 -14.49 -3.32
CA PHE A 55 4.44 -13.34 -4.17
C PHE A 55 4.18 -13.57 -5.66
N LEU A 56 4.21 -14.82 -6.13
CA LEU A 56 3.92 -15.15 -7.52
C LEU A 56 2.42 -15.34 -7.83
N ARG A 57 1.58 -15.40 -6.80
CA ARG A 57 0.14 -15.54 -6.99
C ARG A 57 -0.48 -14.24 -7.44
N GLU A 58 -1.30 -14.30 -8.46
CA GLU A 58 -2.19 -13.18 -8.82
C GLU A 58 -3.20 -12.97 -7.69
N LYS A 59 -3.28 -11.73 -7.21
CA LYS A 59 -4.21 -11.35 -6.15
C LYS A 59 -5.23 -10.36 -6.68
N PRO A 60 -6.51 -10.53 -6.33
CA PRO A 60 -7.52 -9.54 -6.65
C PRO A 60 -7.17 -8.20 -6.00
N VAL A 61 -7.55 -7.13 -6.67
CA VAL A 61 -7.35 -5.78 -6.13
C VAL A 61 -8.30 -5.56 -4.96
N THR A 62 -7.77 -5.07 -3.86
CA THR A 62 -8.58 -4.68 -2.70
C THR A 62 -8.96 -3.21 -2.81
N ILE A 63 -10.23 -2.92 -2.58
CA ILE A 63 -10.77 -1.56 -2.57
C ILE A 63 -11.44 -1.26 -1.23
N ARG A 64 -11.38 0.00 -0.84
CA ARG A 64 -12.18 0.59 0.22
C ARG A 64 -13.39 1.27 -0.40
N CYS A 65 -14.60 0.84 -0.01
CA CYS A 65 -15.84 1.56 -0.31
C CYS A 65 -15.97 2.73 0.68
N ARG A 66 -16.18 3.93 0.18
CA ARG A 66 -16.36 5.13 1.02
C ARG A 66 -17.77 5.19 1.56
N THR A 67 -17.93 4.89 2.84
CA THR A 67 -19.24 4.74 3.50
C THR A 67 -19.85 6.06 3.94
N TYR A 68 -19.05 7.11 4.07
CA TYR A 68 -19.50 8.41 4.54
C TYR A 68 -20.66 8.99 3.71
N LEU A 69 -20.58 8.89 2.37
CA LEU A 69 -21.60 9.42 1.47
C LEU A 69 -22.37 8.36 0.70
N ASN A 70 -22.00 7.09 0.84
CA ASN A 70 -22.50 6.04 -0.04
C ASN A 70 -22.79 4.74 0.72
N SER A 71 -23.85 4.04 0.33
CA SER A 71 -24.08 2.67 0.77
C SER A 71 -23.10 1.71 0.07
N VAL A 72 -22.50 0.80 0.83
CA VAL A 72 -21.60 -0.25 0.30
C VAL A 72 -22.34 -1.08 -0.76
N ASP A 73 -23.60 -1.43 -0.53
CA ASP A 73 -24.40 -2.24 -1.45
C ASP A 73 -24.59 -1.53 -2.79
N LYS A 74 -24.94 -0.24 -2.78
CA LYS A 74 -25.06 0.56 -4.03
C LYS A 74 -23.74 0.65 -4.80
N ILE A 75 -22.61 0.74 -4.11
CA ILE A 75 -21.28 0.72 -4.74
C ILE A 75 -21.04 -0.64 -5.38
N CYS A 76 -21.29 -1.72 -4.64
CA CYS A 76 -21.13 -3.09 -5.15
C CYS A 76 -22.04 -3.37 -6.35
N ASP A 77 -23.28 -2.93 -6.32
CA ASP A 77 -24.23 -3.09 -7.43
C ASP A 77 -23.78 -2.32 -8.68
N SER A 78 -23.26 -1.10 -8.50
CA SER A 78 -22.69 -0.33 -9.61
C SER A 78 -21.47 -1.04 -10.23
N LEU A 79 -20.59 -1.63 -9.43
CA LEU A 79 -19.45 -2.40 -9.91
C LEU A 79 -19.91 -3.66 -10.67
N LYS A 80 -20.85 -4.41 -10.11
CA LYS A 80 -21.41 -5.63 -10.74
C LYS A 80 -22.11 -5.33 -12.06
N SER A 81 -22.82 -4.21 -12.17
CA SER A 81 -23.48 -3.80 -13.43
C SER A 81 -22.49 -3.50 -14.55
N GLN A 82 -21.23 -3.22 -14.22
CA GLN A 82 -20.11 -3.05 -15.15
C GLN A 82 -19.31 -4.36 -15.37
N GLY A 83 -19.83 -5.51 -14.93
CA GLY A 83 -19.21 -6.81 -15.11
C GLY A 83 -18.11 -7.14 -14.11
N VAL A 84 -17.91 -6.33 -13.07
CA VAL A 84 -16.88 -6.56 -12.04
C VAL A 84 -17.35 -7.63 -11.07
N THR A 85 -16.49 -8.61 -10.80
CA THR A 85 -16.67 -9.55 -9.68
C THR A 85 -16.30 -8.86 -8.38
N VAL A 86 -17.21 -8.87 -7.40
CA VAL A 86 -17.03 -8.22 -6.10
C VAL A 86 -17.19 -9.25 -5.00
N GLU A 87 -16.14 -9.43 -4.20
CA GLU A 87 -16.10 -10.36 -3.07
C GLU A 87 -15.81 -9.62 -1.76
N PRO A 88 -16.26 -10.13 -0.61
CA PRO A 88 -15.88 -9.57 0.68
C PRO A 88 -14.36 -9.66 0.88
N ALA A 89 -13.77 -8.62 1.46
CA ALA A 89 -12.43 -8.70 2.03
C ALA A 89 -12.53 -9.00 3.55
N PRO A 90 -11.49 -9.56 4.18
CA PRO A 90 -11.53 -9.87 5.59
C PRO A 90 -11.62 -8.61 6.47
N TYR A 91 -12.08 -8.78 7.71
CA TYR A 91 -12.12 -7.82 8.82
C TYR A 91 -13.06 -6.63 8.67
N LEU A 92 -13.20 -6.03 7.48
CA LEU A 92 -13.91 -4.76 7.31
C LEU A 92 -15.07 -4.91 6.32
N PRO A 93 -16.32 -4.60 6.71
CA PRO A 93 -17.50 -4.81 5.86
C PRO A 93 -17.50 -3.96 4.58
N TYR A 94 -16.83 -2.81 4.60
CA TYR A 94 -16.68 -1.90 3.46
C TYR A 94 -15.44 -2.18 2.59
N ALA A 95 -14.57 -3.13 3.00
CA ALA A 95 -13.49 -3.60 2.17
C ALA A 95 -13.97 -4.69 1.22
N LYS A 96 -13.63 -4.57 -0.06
CA LYS A 96 -14.00 -5.54 -1.10
C LYS A 96 -12.78 -5.93 -1.92
N ARG A 97 -12.78 -7.16 -2.43
CA ARG A 97 -11.87 -7.63 -3.47
C ARG A 97 -12.60 -7.56 -4.80
N ILE A 98 -11.93 -7.04 -5.81
CA ILE A 98 -12.51 -6.89 -7.14
C ILE A 98 -11.63 -7.55 -8.19
N SER A 99 -12.28 -8.16 -9.21
CA SER A 99 -11.65 -8.77 -10.37
C SER A 99 -12.58 -8.71 -11.58
N GLY A 100 -12.12 -9.15 -12.76
CA GLY A 100 -12.95 -9.22 -13.98
C GLY A 100 -13.18 -7.85 -14.65
N TYR A 101 -12.29 -6.88 -14.44
CA TYR A 101 -12.34 -5.57 -15.10
C TYR A 101 -11.05 -5.32 -15.90
N ASN A 102 -11.15 -4.49 -16.95
CA ASN A 102 -9.97 -4.15 -17.77
C ASN A 102 -9.13 -3.05 -17.12
N HIS A 103 -9.75 -1.94 -16.74
CA HIS A 103 -9.08 -0.78 -16.16
C HIS A 103 -9.89 -0.22 -14.99
N ILE A 104 -9.31 -0.17 -13.81
CA ILE A 104 -9.98 0.36 -12.62
C ILE A 104 -10.35 1.85 -12.77
N LEU A 105 -9.53 2.60 -13.50
CA LEU A 105 -9.75 4.03 -13.78
C LEU A 105 -11.00 4.30 -14.64
N ALA A 106 -11.53 3.27 -15.32
CA ALA A 106 -12.73 3.38 -16.15
C ALA A 106 -14.01 3.01 -15.38
N LEU A 107 -13.89 2.53 -14.15
CA LEU A 107 -15.07 2.17 -13.34
C LEU A 107 -15.76 3.43 -12.79
N ASP A 108 -17.07 3.52 -12.95
CA ASP A 108 -17.86 4.66 -12.47
C ASP A 108 -17.65 4.95 -10.98
N ALA A 109 -17.60 3.90 -10.17
CA ALA A 109 -17.34 4.02 -8.73
C ALA A 109 -15.97 4.62 -8.42
N PHE A 110 -14.94 4.38 -9.26
CA PHE A 110 -13.64 4.99 -9.12
C PHE A 110 -13.64 6.45 -9.56
N ILE A 111 -14.18 6.74 -10.75
CA ILE A 111 -14.27 8.10 -11.31
C ILE A 111 -15.04 9.02 -10.36
N GLN A 112 -16.14 8.53 -9.77
CA GLN A 112 -16.97 9.26 -8.83
C GLN A 112 -16.39 9.32 -7.40
N GLY A 113 -15.17 8.84 -7.19
CA GLY A 113 -14.52 8.85 -5.88
C GLY A 113 -15.20 7.99 -4.80
N LYS A 114 -16.07 7.06 -5.18
CA LYS A 114 -16.80 6.17 -4.25
C LYS A 114 -15.94 5.02 -3.73
N ILE A 115 -14.87 4.71 -4.44
CA ILE A 115 -13.89 3.69 -4.05
C ILE A 115 -12.46 4.22 -4.13
N LEU A 116 -11.59 3.66 -3.28
CA LEU A 116 -10.14 3.79 -3.38
C LEU A 116 -9.49 2.41 -3.41
N VAL A 117 -8.40 2.28 -4.17
CA VAL A 117 -7.51 1.11 -4.07
C VAL A 117 -6.74 1.24 -2.77
N GLN A 118 -6.99 0.32 -1.85
CA GLN A 118 -6.36 0.33 -0.53
C GLN A 118 -6.34 -1.09 0.03
N ASP A 119 -5.21 -1.52 0.60
CA ASP A 119 -5.12 -2.82 1.27
C ASP A 119 -5.80 -2.78 2.64
N VAL A 120 -6.32 -3.92 3.08
CA VAL A 120 -7.01 -4.03 4.38
C VAL A 120 -6.11 -3.58 5.53
N SER A 121 -4.83 -3.96 5.52
CA SER A 121 -3.85 -3.51 6.53
C SER A 121 -3.74 -1.98 6.60
N SER A 122 -3.76 -1.33 5.43
CA SER A 122 -3.76 0.14 5.34
C SER A 122 -5.07 0.76 5.82
N MET A 123 -6.21 0.07 5.65
CA MET A 123 -7.50 0.51 6.19
C MET A 123 -7.55 0.40 7.71
N LEU A 124 -6.95 -0.66 8.29
CA LEU A 124 -6.91 -0.88 9.73
C LEU A 124 -6.20 0.25 10.49
N VAL A 125 -5.29 0.98 9.85
CA VAL A 125 -4.64 2.16 10.46
C VAL A 125 -5.69 3.18 10.91
N ALA A 126 -6.64 3.53 10.03
CA ALA A 126 -7.69 4.48 10.38
C ALA A 126 -8.70 3.90 11.38
N GLU A 127 -8.95 2.57 11.34
CA GLU A 127 -9.80 1.91 12.34
C GLU A 127 -9.18 1.95 13.73
N ILE A 128 -7.87 1.70 13.83
CA ILE A 128 -7.14 1.71 15.11
C ILE A 128 -6.99 3.13 15.65
N ALA A 129 -6.64 4.09 14.78
CA ALA A 129 -6.54 5.48 15.15
C ALA A 129 -7.87 6.09 15.60
N ASN A 130 -8.98 5.60 15.02
CA ASN A 130 -10.36 5.93 15.37
C ASN A 130 -10.62 7.43 15.60
N PRO A 131 -10.37 8.29 14.60
CA PRO A 131 -10.54 9.73 14.74
C PRO A 131 -12.00 10.08 15.02
N SER A 132 -12.19 11.09 15.87
CA SER A 132 -13.49 11.65 16.23
C SER A 132 -13.84 12.86 15.35
N ARG A 133 -15.12 13.19 15.25
CA ARG A 133 -15.56 14.40 14.53
C ARG A 133 -14.96 15.65 15.20
N GLY A 134 -14.26 16.43 14.43
CA GLY A 134 -13.62 17.67 14.89
C GLY A 134 -12.13 17.54 15.19
N ASP A 135 -11.57 16.33 15.22
CA ASP A 135 -10.15 16.12 15.46
C ASP A 135 -9.26 16.80 14.39
N TYR A 136 -8.08 17.17 14.80
CA TYR A 136 -6.98 17.57 13.94
C TYR A 136 -6.00 16.41 13.79
N VAL A 137 -5.90 15.88 12.57
CA VAL A 137 -5.04 14.73 12.23
C VAL A 137 -3.89 15.21 11.36
N ILE A 138 -2.67 14.80 11.67
CA ILE A 138 -1.48 15.01 10.84
C ILE A 138 -1.04 13.66 10.27
N ASP A 139 -0.94 13.55 8.94
CA ASP A 139 -0.34 12.40 8.25
C ASP A 139 0.99 12.84 7.64
N MET A 140 2.12 12.43 8.26
CA MET A 140 3.45 12.96 7.97
C MET A 140 4.04 12.47 6.64
N CYS A 141 3.59 11.32 6.11
CA CYS A 141 4.10 10.70 4.88
C CYS A 141 2.91 10.20 4.04
N ALA A 142 2.01 11.12 3.67
CA ALA A 142 0.64 10.80 3.28
C ALA A 142 0.47 10.19 1.89
N ALA A 143 1.37 10.47 0.93
CA ALA A 143 1.15 10.10 -0.47
C ALA A 143 0.93 8.60 -0.68
N PRO A 144 -0.06 8.22 -1.51
CA PRO A 144 -0.96 9.04 -2.33
C PRO A 144 -2.26 9.51 -1.65
N GLY A 145 -2.35 9.53 -0.31
CA GLY A 145 -3.47 10.06 0.45
C GLY A 145 -4.51 9.04 0.94
N GLY A 146 -4.30 7.74 0.71
CA GLY A 146 -5.31 6.72 1.04
C GLY A 146 -5.68 6.67 2.53
N LYS A 147 -4.70 6.80 3.45
CA LYS A 147 -4.92 6.83 4.90
C LYS A 147 -5.54 8.15 5.35
N SER A 148 -5.01 9.28 4.86
CA SER A 148 -5.53 10.62 5.13
C SER A 148 -7.00 10.76 4.76
N LEU A 149 -7.38 10.31 3.53
CA LEU A 149 -8.76 10.30 3.06
C LEU A 149 -9.66 9.36 3.89
N HIS A 150 -9.10 8.27 4.42
CA HIS A 150 -9.85 7.38 5.28
C HIS A 150 -10.13 8.02 6.65
N MET A 151 -9.15 8.72 7.22
CA MET A 151 -9.35 9.53 8.43
C MET A 151 -10.43 10.58 8.21
N GLY A 152 -10.36 11.34 7.10
CA GLY A 152 -11.36 12.34 6.75
C GLY A 152 -12.77 11.77 6.59
N ASP A 153 -12.91 10.59 5.98
CA ASP A 153 -14.19 9.88 5.85
C ASP A 153 -14.75 9.44 7.23
N LYS A 154 -13.89 8.94 8.14
CA LYS A 154 -14.30 8.54 9.50
C LYS A 154 -14.74 9.73 10.34
N MET A 155 -14.17 10.90 10.12
CA MET A 155 -14.60 12.15 10.75
C MET A 155 -15.85 12.75 10.10
N GLU A 156 -16.45 12.08 9.10
CA GLU A 156 -17.67 12.53 8.41
C GLU A 156 -17.55 13.95 7.82
N GLY A 157 -16.36 14.32 7.33
CA GLY A 157 -16.10 15.64 6.76
C GLY A 157 -15.92 16.78 7.79
N PHE A 158 -15.93 16.47 9.09
CA PHE A 158 -15.65 17.44 10.15
C PHE A 158 -14.19 17.33 10.60
N GLY A 159 -13.66 18.40 11.25
CA GLY A 159 -12.25 18.47 11.65
C GLY A 159 -11.32 18.71 10.46
N THR A 160 -10.05 18.37 10.61
CA THR A 160 -9.02 18.62 9.59
C THR A 160 -8.02 17.48 9.52
N VAL A 161 -7.70 17.01 8.33
CA VAL A 161 -6.57 16.13 8.06
C VAL A 161 -5.51 16.91 7.27
N ASP A 162 -4.36 17.12 7.86
CA ASP A 162 -3.18 17.73 7.23
C ASP A 162 -2.30 16.62 6.65
N ALA A 163 -2.48 16.36 5.36
CA ALA A 163 -1.78 15.32 4.61
C ALA A 163 -0.47 15.88 4.05
N ARG A 164 0.67 15.46 4.60
CA ARG A 164 2.00 16.00 4.31
C ARG A 164 2.83 15.01 3.53
N ASP A 165 3.64 15.50 2.62
CA ASP A 165 4.71 14.68 2.01
C ASP A 165 5.87 15.56 1.55
N ILE A 166 7.06 14.95 1.35
CA ILE A 166 8.32 15.65 1.14
C ILE A 166 8.41 16.39 -0.20
N SER A 167 7.63 16.00 -1.22
CA SER A 167 7.79 16.56 -2.56
C SER A 167 6.47 17.00 -3.19
N GLN A 168 6.52 18.05 -4.00
CA GLN A 168 5.36 18.54 -4.75
C GLN A 168 4.72 17.44 -5.62
N TYR A 169 5.52 16.57 -6.25
CA TYR A 169 4.99 15.45 -7.03
C TYR A 169 4.08 14.54 -6.20
N LYS A 170 4.50 14.20 -4.97
CA LYS A 170 3.72 13.36 -4.07
C LYS A 170 2.48 14.08 -3.54
N VAL A 171 2.61 15.37 -3.24
CA VAL A 171 1.48 16.21 -2.82
C VAL A 171 0.43 16.29 -3.93
N ASN A 172 0.84 16.44 -5.19
CA ASN A 172 -0.09 16.45 -6.33
C ASN A 172 -0.91 15.13 -6.41
N LEU A 173 -0.32 13.98 -6.08
CA LEU A 173 -1.05 12.71 -6.02
C LEU A 173 -2.12 12.70 -4.92
N ILE A 174 -1.85 13.35 -3.79
CA ILE A 174 -2.82 13.52 -2.71
C ILE A 174 -3.95 14.45 -3.18
N GLU A 175 -3.62 15.58 -3.78
CA GLU A 175 -4.57 16.57 -4.30
C GLU A 175 -5.50 15.98 -5.37
N GLU A 176 -4.96 15.20 -6.32
CA GLU A 176 -5.74 14.47 -7.32
C GLU A 176 -6.79 13.55 -6.66
N ASN A 177 -6.40 12.84 -5.61
CA ASN A 177 -7.30 11.98 -4.87
C ASN A 177 -8.31 12.78 -4.02
N ILE A 178 -7.93 13.90 -3.42
CA ILE A 178 -8.85 14.82 -2.73
C ILE A 178 -9.90 15.32 -3.72
N GLN A 179 -9.48 15.83 -4.87
CA GLN A 179 -10.37 16.32 -5.92
C GLN A 179 -11.33 15.23 -6.42
N ARG A 180 -10.81 14.05 -6.77
CA ARG A 180 -11.60 12.93 -7.26
C ARG A 180 -12.64 12.45 -6.25
N THR A 181 -12.29 12.45 -4.96
CA THR A 181 -13.16 11.99 -3.88
C THR A 181 -14.11 13.06 -3.35
N GLY A 182 -13.88 14.33 -3.68
CA GLY A 182 -14.63 15.46 -3.14
C GLY A 182 -14.47 15.61 -1.61
N SER A 183 -13.32 15.18 -1.05
CA SER A 183 -13.06 15.31 0.39
C SER A 183 -12.85 16.78 0.76
N ILE A 184 -13.60 17.28 1.74
CA ILE A 184 -13.64 18.70 2.12
C ILE A 184 -12.80 19.04 3.34
N ASN A 185 -12.39 18.03 4.11
CA ASN A 185 -11.67 18.16 5.37
C ASN A 185 -10.23 17.61 5.32
N VAL A 186 -9.75 17.28 4.12
CA VAL A 186 -8.35 16.85 3.89
C VAL A 186 -7.66 17.91 3.05
N GLN A 187 -6.51 18.38 3.49
CA GLN A 187 -5.67 19.34 2.77
C GLN A 187 -4.25 18.77 2.66
N ALA A 188 -3.62 19.01 1.51
CA ALA A 188 -2.29 18.49 1.23
C ALA A 188 -1.27 19.63 1.25
N LYS A 189 -0.06 19.36 1.79
CA LYS A 189 1.05 20.32 1.74
C LYS A 189 2.40 19.64 1.65
N VAL A 190 3.35 20.34 1.03
CA VAL A 190 4.76 19.90 1.03
C VAL A 190 5.35 20.22 2.40
N GLN A 191 5.85 19.18 3.07
CA GLN A 191 6.56 19.31 4.33
C GLN A 191 7.54 18.17 4.52
N ASP A 192 8.76 18.50 4.95
CA ASP A 192 9.77 17.50 5.30
C ASP A 192 9.51 17.00 6.72
N ALA A 193 9.15 15.72 6.83
CA ALA A 193 8.84 15.07 8.10
C ALA A 193 10.07 14.87 9.01
N THR A 194 11.28 15.15 8.52
CA THR A 194 12.51 15.14 9.34
C THR A 194 12.74 16.43 10.09
N LEU A 195 11.97 17.48 9.76
CA LEU A 195 12.04 18.79 10.40
C LEU A 195 10.91 18.95 11.41
N PHE A 196 11.26 19.45 12.59
CA PHE A 196 10.26 19.74 13.61
C PHE A 196 9.35 20.90 13.20
N ASP A 197 8.05 20.71 13.31
CA ASP A 197 7.04 21.73 12.98
C ASP A 197 6.52 22.41 14.27
N VAL A 198 7.15 23.52 14.64
CA VAL A 198 6.77 24.31 15.81
C VAL A 198 5.31 24.79 15.77
N GLU A 199 4.78 25.03 14.55
CA GLU A 199 3.40 25.49 14.40
C GLU A 199 2.37 24.41 14.73
N SER A 200 2.74 23.14 14.63
CA SER A 200 1.88 21.99 14.92
C SER A 200 2.10 21.40 16.33
N GLU A 201 3.07 21.90 17.08
CA GLU A 201 3.40 21.37 18.41
C GLU A 201 2.18 21.36 19.33
N CYS A 202 1.88 20.20 19.92
CA CYS A 202 0.76 19.95 20.83
C CYS A 202 -0.63 20.32 20.28
N LYS A 203 -0.82 20.38 18.95
CA LYS A 203 -2.12 20.73 18.35
C LYS A 203 -2.86 19.54 17.77
N ALA A 204 -2.16 18.51 17.32
CA ALA A 204 -2.79 17.35 16.71
C ALA A 204 -3.37 16.41 17.77
N ASP A 205 -4.59 15.93 17.51
CA ASP A 205 -5.21 14.86 18.29
C ASP A 205 -4.65 13.49 17.86
N ILE A 206 -4.28 13.34 16.58
CA ILE A 206 -3.71 12.12 16.01
C ILE A 206 -2.57 12.49 15.06
N VAL A 207 -1.43 11.79 15.20
CA VAL A 207 -0.32 11.85 14.24
C VAL A 207 -0.13 10.46 13.60
N LEU A 208 -0.13 10.42 12.28
CA LEU A 208 0.23 9.23 11.50
C LEU A 208 1.68 9.36 11.00
N ALA A 209 2.51 8.41 11.37
CA ALA A 209 3.88 8.25 10.88
C ALA A 209 4.01 6.98 10.03
N ASP A 210 3.35 6.95 8.85
CA ASP A 210 3.51 5.87 7.86
C ASP A 210 4.79 6.10 7.05
N VAL A 211 5.90 5.86 7.71
CA VAL A 211 7.24 6.23 7.25
C VAL A 211 7.70 5.44 6.03
N PRO A 212 8.61 5.99 5.20
CA PRO A 212 9.19 5.28 4.07
C PRO A 212 9.83 3.95 4.50
N CYS A 213 9.62 2.90 3.72
CA CYS A 213 10.17 1.57 3.99
C CYS A 213 10.73 0.90 2.71
N SER A 214 11.35 -0.28 2.85
CA SER A 214 11.88 -1.07 1.73
C SER A 214 10.82 -1.50 0.71
N GLY A 215 9.56 -1.58 1.13
CA GLY A 215 8.44 -2.00 0.29
C GLY A 215 8.35 -3.51 0.05
N TYR A 216 9.10 -4.34 0.77
CA TYR A 216 9.08 -5.80 0.56
C TYR A 216 7.69 -6.43 0.71
N GLY A 217 6.83 -5.88 1.54
CA GLY A 217 5.45 -6.35 1.69
C GLY A 217 4.59 -6.26 0.44
N VAL A 218 5.02 -5.48 -0.58
CA VAL A 218 4.29 -5.29 -1.84
C VAL A 218 5.01 -5.85 -3.07
N ILE A 219 6.04 -6.69 -2.91
CA ILE A 219 6.77 -7.35 -4.01
C ILE A 219 5.82 -8.06 -4.99
N GLY A 220 4.80 -8.74 -4.50
CA GLY A 220 3.81 -9.41 -5.36
C GLY A 220 3.04 -8.47 -6.29
N LYS A 221 2.95 -7.17 -5.96
CA LYS A 221 2.31 -6.13 -6.79
C LYS A 221 3.32 -5.29 -7.57
N LYS A 222 4.55 -5.16 -7.05
CA LYS A 222 5.64 -4.34 -7.60
C LYS A 222 6.95 -5.15 -7.58
N PRO A 223 7.12 -6.12 -8.49
CA PRO A 223 8.23 -7.06 -8.44
C PRO A 223 9.61 -6.41 -8.64
N GLU A 224 9.67 -5.22 -9.21
CA GLU A 224 10.91 -4.46 -9.36
C GLU A 224 11.55 -4.02 -8.03
N ILE A 225 10.78 -3.97 -6.96
CA ILE A 225 11.27 -3.57 -5.62
C ILE A 225 12.40 -4.49 -5.15
N LYS A 226 12.29 -5.80 -5.40
CA LYS A 226 13.28 -6.80 -4.97
C LYS A 226 14.70 -6.57 -5.51
N TYR A 227 14.85 -5.76 -6.57
CA TYR A 227 16.14 -5.43 -7.16
C TYR A 227 16.64 -4.02 -6.80
N ARG A 228 15.87 -3.23 -6.07
CA ARG A 228 16.19 -1.82 -5.75
C ARG A 228 16.79 -1.63 -4.37
N SER A 229 16.58 -2.57 -3.46
CA SER A 229 17.08 -2.49 -2.10
C SER A 229 18.48 -3.11 -1.99
N THR A 230 19.29 -2.52 -1.13
CA THR A 230 20.60 -3.02 -0.70
C THR A 230 20.66 -2.85 0.81
N ALA A 231 21.53 -3.61 1.51
CA ALA A 231 21.72 -3.48 2.95
C ALA A 231 22.00 -2.03 3.38
N GLN A 232 22.85 -1.31 2.64
CA GLN A 232 23.15 0.10 2.92
C GLN A 232 21.89 0.99 2.85
N LYS A 233 21.03 0.81 1.84
CA LYS A 233 19.78 1.58 1.72
C LYS A 233 18.80 1.26 2.84
N GLU A 234 18.81 0.04 3.34
CA GLU A 234 17.96 -0.33 4.47
C GLU A 234 18.42 0.35 5.75
N ASP A 235 19.73 0.43 5.99
CA ASP A 235 20.29 1.17 7.12
C ASP A 235 19.95 2.66 7.04
N GLU A 236 20.05 3.26 5.85
CA GLU A 236 19.65 4.65 5.60
C GLU A 236 18.15 4.85 5.89
N LEU A 237 17.29 3.89 5.50
CA LEU A 237 15.86 3.92 5.82
C LEU A 237 15.59 3.84 7.32
N VAL A 238 16.29 3.00 8.06
CA VAL A 238 16.14 2.90 9.53
C VAL A 238 16.46 4.24 10.20
N ILE A 239 17.54 4.91 9.77
CA ILE A 239 17.92 6.24 10.30
C ILE A 239 16.82 7.25 9.97
N LEU A 240 16.34 7.28 8.73
CA LEU A 240 15.28 8.17 8.28
C LEU A 240 13.98 7.95 9.08
N GLN A 241 13.56 6.69 9.27
CA GLN A 241 12.36 6.33 10.02
C GLN A 241 12.43 6.82 11.47
N ARG A 242 13.58 6.62 12.13
CA ARG A 242 13.79 7.12 13.49
C ARG A 242 13.75 8.64 13.56
N THR A 243 14.40 9.31 12.59
CA THR A 243 14.39 10.78 12.52
C THR A 243 12.97 11.33 12.37
N ILE A 244 12.14 10.70 11.52
CA ILE A 244 10.73 11.12 11.35
C ILE A 244 9.93 10.86 12.64
N LEU A 245 10.11 9.68 13.25
CA LEU A 245 9.40 9.32 14.48
C LEU A 245 9.72 10.26 15.63
N ASP A 246 10.96 10.76 15.72
CA ASP A 246 11.36 11.77 16.72
C ASP A 246 10.64 13.11 16.56
N LYS A 247 10.04 13.38 15.40
CA LYS A 247 9.32 14.62 15.07
C LYS A 247 7.79 14.46 15.09
N ALA A 248 7.30 13.22 15.24
CA ALA A 248 5.89 12.88 15.33
C ALA A 248 5.36 13.16 16.77
#